data_b7c27aaf3fe4abfeac6f87044153dbf5
#
_entry.id   b7c27aaf3fe4abfeac6f87044153dbf5
#
_cell.length_a   1.000
_cell.length_b   1.000
_cell.length_c   1.000
_cell.angle_alpha   90.00
_cell.angle_beta   90.00
_cell.angle_gamma   90.00
#
_symmetry.space_group_name_H-M   'P 1'
#
loop_
_entity.id
_entity.type
_entity.pdbx_description
1 polymer ?
#
loop_
_entity_poly.entity_id
_entity_poly.type
_entity_poly.pdbx_seq_one_letter_code
_entity_poly.pdbx_strand_id
1 'polypeptide(L)'
;MKNFLTTTQTHPPQIPLPYYLLMLLAMVLLSYLSWRWYKNKIWRWTFLTFQAIQLFALYTWYLWQGFPLYISLPLYHCRMAMFAVLLLKNSRIKSYFAIMGVVGTYCALIYPVFDPYEFPHITGFSFLIGHYALLVNSLNVIFNSYKIHPVSKRLIVVATLLLNLALVIVNQTIGGNYGMLKHTPFIMGTPLLVKYLAVSGALIILMIIMKKGLEQFEEKY
;
A
#
# COMPACT_ATOMS: atom_id res chain seq x y z
N MET A 1 -13.49 -22.72 9.99
CA MET A 1 -12.12 -22.68 9.45
C MET A 1 -12.02 -23.03 7.96
N LYS A 2 -12.99 -23.76 7.36
CA LYS A 2 -12.93 -24.16 5.93
C LYS A 2 -12.82 -22.98 4.95
N ASN A 3 -13.40 -21.80 5.26
CA ASN A 3 -13.39 -20.64 4.36
C ASN A 3 -12.16 -19.73 4.51
N PHE A 4 -11.38 -19.85 5.60
CA PHE A 4 -10.27 -18.94 5.89
C PHE A 4 -9.11 -19.04 4.88
N LEU A 5 -8.85 -20.23 4.35
CA LEU A 5 -7.79 -20.51 3.36
C LEU A 5 -8.36 -21.03 2.03
N THR A 6 -9.66 -20.81 1.76
CA THR A 6 -10.27 -21.28 0.50
C THR A 6 -9.60 -20.65 -0.71
N THR A 7 -9.54 -21.37 -1.81
CA THR A 7 -9.11 -20.84 -3.12
C THR A 7 -10.31 -20.57 -4.03
N THR A 8 -11.53 -20.90 -3.57
CA THR A 8 -12.76 -20.65 -4.31
C THR A 8 -13.18 -19.19 -4.13
N GLN A 9 -13.15 -18.44 -5.22
CA GLN A 9 -13.60 -17.05 -5.22
C GLN A 9 -15.11 -16.96 -5.04
N THR A 10 -15.53 -15.93 -4.31
CA THR A 10 -16.92 -15.57 -4.03
C THR A 10 -17.15 -14.10 -4.37
N HIS A 11 -17.82 -13.37 -3.51
CA HIS A 11 -17.97 -11.93 -3.61
C HIS A 11 -17.02 -11.22 -2.63
N PRO A 12 -16.50 -10.03 -2.98
CA PRO A 12 -15.77 -9.21 -2.01
C PRO A 12 -16.65 -8.94 -0.78
N PRO A 13 -16.07 -8.94 0.45
CA PRO A 13 -16.83 -8.67 1.66
C PRO A 13 -17.42 -7.26 1.64
N GLN A 14 -18.69 -7.14 1.99
CA GLN A 14 -19.32 -5.85 2.26
C GLN A 14 -19.02 -5.44 3.69
N ILE A 15 -18.51 -4.23 3.89
CA ILE A 15 -18.20 -3.70 5.22
C ILE A 15 -19.39 -2.88 5.70
N PRO A 16 -20.09 -3.29 6.79
CA PRO A 16 -21.11 -2.45 7.41
C PRO A 16 -20.54 -1.10 7.88
N LEU A 17 -21.34 -0.05 7.77
CA LEU A 17 -20.91 1.32 8.10
C LEU A 17 -20.19 1.47 9.44
N PRO A 18 -20.63 0.86 10.56
CA PRO A 18 -19.92 0.97 11.83
C PRO A 18 -18.48 0.46 11.78
N TYR A 19 -18.25 -0.69 11.11
CA TYR A 19 -16.91 -1.26 10.93
C TYR A 19 -16.05 -0.42 10.00
N TYR A 20 -16.64 0.18 8.96
CA TYR A 20 -15.95 1.12 8.08
C TYR A 20 -15.49 2.37 8.84
N LEU A 21 -16.37 2.97 9.67
CA LEU A 21 -16.01 4.12 10.50
C LEU A 21 -14.92 3.77 11.52
N LEU A 22 -15.00 2.58 12.14
CA LEU A 22 -13.96 2.09 13.04
C LEU A 22 -12.61 1.93 12.31
N MET A 23 -12.64 1.44 11.09
CA MET A 23 -11.44 1.30 10.24
C MET A 23 -10.81 2.66 9.95
N LEU A 24 -11.59 3.68 9.61
CA LEU A 24 -11.08 5.03 9.40
C LEU A 24 -10.57 5.67 10.70
N LEU A 25 -11.27 5.47 11.81
CA LEU A 25 -10.83 5.95 13.13
C LEU A 25 -9.47 5.32 13.51
N ALA A 26 -9.31 4.00 13.30
CA ALA A 26 -8.04 3.32 13.54
C ALA A 26 -6.91 3.88 12.67
N MET A 27 -7.18 4.21 11.40
CA MET A 27 -6.22 4.85 10.50
C MET A 27 -5.73 6.20 11.06
N VAL A 28 -6.66 7.05 11.50
CA VAL A 28 -6.32 8.37 12.08
C VAL A 28 -5.56 8.20 13.39
N LEU A 29 -6.02 7.31 14.27
CA LEU A 29 -5.38 7.04 15.56
C LEU A 29 -3.95 6.51 15.37
N LEU A 30 -3.74 5.54 14.47
CA LEU A 30 -2.41 5.00 14.18
C LEU A 30 -1.48 6.05 13.57
N SER A 31 -2.00 6.96 12.76
CA SER A 31 -1.22 8.09 12.22
C SER A 31 -0.74 9.02 13.35
N TYR A 32 -1.65 9.38 14.27
CA TYR A 32 -1.33 10.18 15.44
C TYR A 32 -0.33 9.50 16.37
N LEU A 33 -0.55 8.22 16.69
CA LEU A 33 0.35 7.44 17.54
C LEU A 33 1.72 7.26 16.90
N SER A 34 1.79 7.10 15.57
CA SER A 34 3.06 7.03 14.85
C SER A 34 3.85 8.33 14.95
N TRP A 35 3.19 9.48 14.83
CA TRP A 35 3.82 10.76 15.09
C TRP A 35 4.30 10.90 16.54
N ARG A 36 3.54 10.42 17.51
CA ARG A 36 3.89 10.53 18.93
C ARG A 36 5.01 9.58 19.35
N TRP A 37 5.08 8.38 18.73
CA TRP A 37 5.95 7.28 19.18
C TRP A 37 6.98 6.81 18.11
N TYR A 38 7.25 7.58 17.07
CA TYR A 38 8.19 7.17 16.02
C TYR A 38 9.61 6.86 16.52
N LYS A 39 10.05 7.42 17.67
CA LYS A 39 11.32 7.11 18.32
C LYS A 39 11.28 5.84 19.19
N ASN A 40 10.09 5.36 19.52
CA ASN A 40 9.93 4.18 20.38
C ASN A 40 10.31 2.90 19.61
N LYS A 41 11.33 2.19 20.10
CA LYS A 41 11.82 0.95 19.48
C LYS A 41 10.77 -0.16 19.51
N ILE A 42 10.02 -0.31 20.61
CA ILE A 42 8.97 -1.34 20.76
C ILE A 42 7.88 -1.09 19.70
N TRP A 43 7.37 0.14 19.59
CA TRP A 43 6.41 0.55 18.56
C TRP A 43 6.87 0.16 17.14
N ARG A 44 8.09 0.52 16.80
CA ARG A 44 8.66 0.21 15.48
C ARG A 44 8.77 -1.30 15.23
N TRP A 45 9.33 -2.05 16.17
CA TRP A 45 9.48 -3.50 16.01
C TRP A 45 8.14 -4.24 15.97
N THR A 46 7.15 -3.81 16.75
CA THR A 46 5.80 -4.39 16.72
C THR A 46 5.19 -4.32 15.32
N PHE A 47 5.22 -3.15 14.68
CA PHE A 47 4.61 -3.00 13.36
C PHE A 47 5.46 -3.60 12.22
N LEU A 48 6.79 -3.62 12.35
CA LEU A 48 7.64 -4.38 11.43
C LEU A 48 7.34 -5.88 11.51
N THR A 49 7.14 -6.41 12.71
CA THR A 49 6.77 -7.83 12.92
C THR A 49 5.39 -8.13 12.34
N PHE A 50 4.38 -7.30 12.59
CA PHE A 50 3.06 -7.46 11.97
C PHE A 50 3.14 -7.44 10.44
N GLN A 51 3.93 -6.54 9.86
CA GLN A 51 4.14 -6.47 8.43
C GLN A 51 4.81 -7.74 7.88
N ALA A 52 5.82 -8.26 8.57
CA ALA A 52 6.51 -9.48 8.16
C ALA A 52 5.60 -10.71 8.27
N ILE A 53 4.89 -10.87 9.39
CA ILE A 53 4.00 -12.01 9.62
C ILE A 53 2.86 -12.03 8.59
N GLN A 54 2.20 -10.90 8.33
CA GLN A 54 1.10 -10.86 7.38
C GLN A 54 1.57 -11.14 5.94
N LEU A 55 2.73 -10.60 5.53
CA LEU A 55 3.31 -10.92 4.23
C LEU A 55 3.66 -12.41 4.13
N PHE A 56 4.31 -12.97 5.15
CA PHE A 56 4.63 -14.38 5.19
C PHE A 56 3.37 -15.25 5.06
N ALA A 57 2.34 -14.97 5.85
CA ALA A 57 1.08 -15.71 5.82
C ALA A 57 0.38 -15.62 4.45
N LEU A 58 0.30 -14.41 3.86
CA LEU A 58 -0.30 -14.20 2.55
C LEU A 58 0.47 -14.93 1.44
N TYR A 59 1.80 -14.84 1.43
CA TYR A 59 2.62 -15.47 0.41
C TYR A 59 2.69 -16.98 0.57
N THR A 60 2.60 -17.52 1.79
CA THR A 60 2.44 -18.96 2.03
C THR A 60 1.14 -19.45 1.42
N TRP A 61 0.04 -18.72 1.57
CA TRP A 61 -1.23 -19.04 0.93
C TRP A 61 -1.15 -18.97 -0.60
N TYR A 62 -0.48 -17.97 -1.18
CA TYR A 62 -0.25 -17.93 -2.63
C TYR A 62 0.58 -19.11 -3.14
N LEU A 63 1.60 -19.54 -2.40
CA LEU A 63 2.38 -20.72 -2.74
C LEU A 63 1.53 -21.98 -2.71
N TRP A 64 0.65 -22.12 -1.72
CA TRP A 64 -0.26 -23.26 -1.64
C TRP A 64 -1.17 -23.38 -2.86
N GLN A 65 -1.65 -22.29 -3.42
CA GLN A 65 -2.49 -22.32 -4.62
C GLN A 65 -1.71 -22.29 -5.95
N GLY A 66 -0.42 -22.61 -5.94
CA GLY A 66 0.42 -22.70 -7.15
C GLY A 66 0.94 -21.34 -7.64
N PHE A 67 0.95 -20.32 -6.79
CA PHE A 67 1.49 -18.98 -7.06
C PHE A 67 0.95 -18.33 -8.34
N PRO A 68 -0.35 -18.05 -8.44
CA PRO A 68 -0.97 -17.50 -9.65
C PRO A 68 -0.41 -16.10 -9.96
N LEU A 69 0.42 -15.98 -10.99
CA LEU A 69 1.21 -14.78 -11.30
C LEU A 69 0.35 -13.52 -11.50
N TYR A 70 -0.91 -13.65 -11.87
CA TYR A 70 -1.80 -12.49 -12.10
C TYR A 70 -2.24 -11.76 -10.81
N ILE A 71 -2.01 -12.34 -9.60
CA ILE A 71 -2.36 -11.74 -8.29
C ILE A 71 -1.27 -11.84 -7.23
N SER A 72 -0.34 -12.80 -7.36
CA SER A 72 0.63 -13.14 -6.30
C SER A 72 1.90 -12.30 -6.31
N LEU A 73 2.26 -11.69 -7.43
CA LEU A 73 3.47 -10.87 -7.47
C LEU A 73 3.36 -9.64 -6.55
N PRO A 74 4.46 -9.18 -5.95
CA PRO A 74 4.46 -8.01 -5.05
C PRO A 74 4.34 -6.67 -5.80
N LEU A 75 3.56 -6.62 -6.87
CA LEU A 75 3.53 -5.50 -7.82
C LEU A 75 2.35 -4.52 -7.59
N TYR A 76 1.52 -4.73 -6.57
CA TYR A 76 0.62 -3.66 -6.11
C TYR A 76 1.44 -2.57 -5.41
N HIS A 77 1.13 -1.30 -5.62
CA HIS A 77 1.84 -0.16 -5.05
C HIS A 77 2.07 -0.31 -3.53
N CYS A 78 1.03 -0.69 -2.80
CA CYS A 78 1.15 -0.91 -1.36
C CYS A 78 2.05 -2.10 -1.03
N ARG A 79 1.99 -3.22 -1.77
CA ARG A 79 2.88 -4.37 -1.54
C ARG A 79 4.34 -4.04 -1.83
N MET A 80 4.61 -3.31 -2.92
CA MET A 80 5.97 -2.82 -3.20
C MET A 80 6.48 -1.93 -2.08
N ALA A 81 5.63 -1.02 -1.57
CA ALA A 81 5.97 -0.19 -0.43
C ALA A 81 6.20 -1.02 0.84
N MET A 82 5.39 -2.06 1.11
CA MET A 82 5.57 -2.99 2.24
C MET A 82 6.96 -3.63 2.20
N PHE A 83 7.35 -4.22 1.08
CA PHE A 83 8.67 -4.84 0.92
C PHE A 83 9.80 -3.80 0.99
N ALA A 84 9.64 -2.65 0.34
CA ALA A 84 10.66 -1.61 0.35
C ALA A 84 10.92 -1.06 1.76
N VAL A 85 9.85 -0.78 2.52
CA VAL A 85 9.96 -0.26 3.89
C VAL A 85 10.56 -1.32 4.83
N LEU A 86 10.25 -2.60 4.62
CA LEU A 86 10.77 -3.69 5.45
C LEU A 86 12.24 -4.01 5.13
N LEU A 87 12.61 -4.10 3.85
CA LEU A 87 13.87 -4.72 3.41
C LEU A 87 14.95 -3.72 3.00
N LEU A 88 14.58 -2.53 2.49
CA LEU A 88 15.59 -1.59 2.01
C LEU A 88 16.30 -0.87 3.16
N LYS A 89 17.59 -0.59 2.97
CA LYS A 89 18.33 0.34 3.82
C LYS A 89 17.77 1.76 3.65
N ASN A 90 17.97 2.62 4.65
CA ASN A 90 17.55 4.02 4.59
C ASN A 90 18.20 4.70 3.38
N SER A 91 17.36 5.27 2.52
CA SER A 91 17.74 5.85 1.24
C SER A 91 16.58 6.68 0.68
N ARG A 92 16.86 7.49 -0.35
CA ARG A 92 15.81 8.23 -1.09
C ARG A 92 14.76 7.30 -1.70
N ILE A 93 15.16 6.10 -2.12
CA ILE A 93 14.25 5.08 -2.66
C ILE A 93 13.31 4.57 -1.57
N LYS A 94 13.83 4.25 -0.38
CA LYS A 94 12.99 3.85 0.77
C LYS A 94 12.03 4.98 1.17
N SER A 95 12.50 6.22 1.19
CA SER A 95 11.65 7.39 1.47
C SER A 95 10.55 7.58 0.42
N TYR A 96 10.86 7.36 -0.87
CA TYR A 96 9.87 7.37 -1.95
C TYR A 96 8.77 6.32 -1.71
N PHE A 97 9.14 5.07 -1.43
CA PHE A 97 8.17 4.03 -1.13
C PHE A 97 7.44 4.27 0.20
N ALA A 98 8.05 4.92 1.18
CA ALA A 98 7.36 5.30 2.41
C ALA A 98 6.27 6.36 2.15
N ILE A 99 6.54 7.40 1.34
CA ILE A 99 5.51 8.37 0.92
C ILE A 99 4.39 7.65 0.15
N MET A 100 4.75 6.78 -0.81
CA MET A 100 3.79 5.95 -1.55
C MET A 100 2.98 5.05 -0.60
N GLY A 101 3.60 4.47 0.42
CA GLY A 101 2.96 3.62 1.41
C GLY A 101 1.92 4.36 2.25
N VAL A 102 2.22 5.59 2.70
CA VAL A 102 1.22 6.42 3.41
C VAL A 102 0.06 6.75 2.48
N VAL A 103 0.33 7.34 1.32
CA VAL A 103 -0.69 7.73 0.34
C VAL A 103 -1.53 6.53 -0.09
N GLY A 104 -0.89 5.42 -0.44
CA GLY A 104 -1.57 4.19 -0.86
C GLY A 104 -2.45 3.60 0.24
N THR A 105 -2.00 3.64 1.50
CA THR A 105 -2.81 3.18 2.63
C THR A 105 -4.03 4.06 2.85
N TYR A 106 -3.89 5.38 2.80
CA TYR A 106 -5.06 6.27 2.90
C TYR A 106 -6.06 5.98 1.79
N CYS A 107 -5.61 5.88 0.54
CA CYS A 107 -6.49 5.53 -0.58
C CYS A 107 -7.17 4.17 -0.38
N ALA A 108 -6.41 3.15 0.04
CA ALA A 108 -6.92 1.79 0.22
C ALA A 108 -7.94 1.67 1.37
N LEU A 109 -7.78 2.42 2.46
CA LEU A 109 -8.71 2.38 3.60
C LEU A 109 -9.92 3.30 3.40
N ILE A 110 -9.77 4.41 2.64
CA ILE A 110 -10.90 5.28 2.27
C ILE A 110 -11.77 4.62 1.21
N TYR A 111 -11.18 3.90 0.27
CA TYR A 111 -11.91 3.16 -0.77
C TYR A 111 -11.41 1.70 -0.81
N PRO A 112 -11.88 0.85 0.11
CA PRO A 112 -11.38 -0.51 0.24
C PRO A 112 -11.82 -1.39 -0.92
N VAL A 113 -10.84 -1.97 -1.61
CA VAL A 113 -11.03 -2.97 -2.67
C VAL A 113 -10.47 -4.29 -2.17
N PHE A 114 -11.36 -5.14 -1.64
CA PHE A 114 -10.99 -6.47 -1.16
C PHE A 114 -10.93 -7.48 -2.30
N ASP A 115 -10.13 -8.52 -2.09
CA ASP A 115 -10.17 -9.71 -2.93
C ASP A 115 -11.54 -10.41 -2.83
N PRO A 116 -11.96 -11.16 -3.88
CA PRO A 116 -13.29 -11.77 -3.95
C PRO A 116 -13.39 -13.04 -3.08
N TYR A 117 -13.27 -12.87 -1.78
CA TYR A 117 -13.43 -13.92 -0.76
C TYR A 117 -14.24 -13.37 0.41
N GLU A 118 -15.26 -14.11 0.83
CA GLU A 118 -16.05 -13.76 2.00
C GLU A 118 -15.21 -13.72 3.28
N PHE A 119 -15.51 -12.78 4.16
CA PHE A 119 -14.88 -12.72 5.48
C PHE A 119 -15.45 -13.80 6.42
N PRO A 120 -14.59 -14.48 7.23
CA PRO A 120 -13.15 -14.27 7.42
C PRO A 120 -12.29 -15.04 6.42
N HIS A 121 -11.44 -14.32 5.69
CA HIS A 121 -10.46 -14.90 4.76
C HIS A 121 -9.08 -14.28 4.97
N ILE A 122 -8.01 -15.03 4.71
CA ILE A 122 -6.62 -14.59 4.92
C ILE A 122 -6.28 -13.30 4.15
N THR A 123 -6.83 -13.11 2.94
CA THR A 123 -6.61 -11.89 2.14
C THR A 123 -7.24 -10.66 2.79
N GLY A 124 -8.42 -10.80 3.42
CA GLY A 124 -9.07 -9.72 4.16
C GLY A 124 -8.27 -9.30 5.39
N PHE A 125 -7.76 -10.25 6.17
CA PHE A 125 -6.85 -9.97 7.28
C PHE A 125 -5.53 -9.35 6.80
N SER A 126 -4.96 -9.87 5.72
CA SER A 126 -3.75 -9.32 5.11
C SER A 126 -3.97 -7.90 4.60
N PHE A 127 -5.14 -7.60 4.04
CA PHE A 127 -5.51 -6.25 3.64
C PHE A 127 -5.48 -5.30 4.83
N LEU A 128 -6.21 -5.60 5.90
CA LEU A 128 -6.32 -4.71 7.07
C LEU A 128 -4.99 -4.58 7.81
N ILE A 129 -4.42 -5.70 8.27
CA ILE A 129 -3.16 -5.71 9.02
C ILE A 129 -2.03 -5.14 8.18
N GLY A 130 -1.97 -5.51 6.91
CA GLY A 130 -0.94 -5.05 5.98
C GLY A 130 -0.96 -3.54 5.77
N HIS A 131 -2.13 -2.94 5.54
CA HIS A 131 -2.23 -1.49 5.35
C HIS A 131 -1.97 -0.71 6.63
N TYR A 132 -2.47 -1.17 7.79
CA TYR A 132 -2.15 -0.50 9.06
C TYR A 132 -0.66 -0.58 9.41
N ALA A 133 -0.05 -1.76 9.24
CA ALA A 133 1.38 -1.91 9.45
C ALA A 133 2.19 -1.09 8.45
N LEU A 134 1.78 -1.04 7.17
CA LEU A 134 2.41 -0.20 6.15
C LEU A 134 2.34 1.29 6.53
N LEU A 135 1.18 1.77 6.98
CA LEU A 135 1.01 3.16 7.43
C LEU A 135 2.00 3.51 8.53
N VAL A 136 2.01 2.73 9.61
CA VAL A 136 2.88 2.98 10.76
C VAL A 136 4.36 2.87 10.37
N ASN A 137 4.75 1.85 9.63
CA ASN A 137 6.13 1.65 9.21
C ASN A 137 6.60 2.74 8.25
N SER A 138 5.74 3.17 7.32
CA SER A 138 6.03 4.27 6.40
C SER A 138 6.19 5.61 7.12
N LEU A 139 5.30 5.94 8.06
CA LEU A 139 5.43 7.13 8.91
C LEU A 139 6.69 7.07 9.78
N ASN A 140 7.02 5.90 10.33
CA ASN A 140 8.27 5.71 11.06
C ASN A 140 9.51 5.98 10.19
N VAL A 141 9.52 5.53 8.94
CA VAL A 141 10.61 5.85 8.00
C VAL A 141 10.67 7.35 7.72
N ILE A 142 9.55 7.98 7.47
CA ILE A 142 9.46 9.42 7.21
C ILE A 142 9.99 10.21 8.40
N PHE A 143 9.46 10.02 9.59
CA PHE A 143 9.85 10.80 10.77
C PHE A 143 11.28 10.57 11.23
N ASN A 144 11.89 9.41 10.92
CA ASN A 144 13.27 9.12 11.34
C ASN A 144 14.32 9.42 10.25
N SER A 145 13.96 9.38 8.98
CA SER A 145 14.95 9.32 7.89
C SER A 145 14.75 10.33 6.76
N TYR A 146 13.59 11.00 6.67
CA TYR A 146 13.28 11.84 5.53
C TYR A 146 14.20 13.07 5.43
N LYS A 147 14.55 13.72 6.54
CA LYS A 147 15.52 14.84 6.58
C LYS A 147 16.87 14.47 5.95
N ILE A 148 17.32 13.23 6.18
CA ILE A 148 18.61 12.74 5.67
C ILE A 148 18.48 12.28 4.20
N HIS A 149 17.32 11.75 3.84
CA HIS A 149 17.06 11.17 2.52
C HIS A 149 15.80 11.78 1.87
N PRO A 150 15.79 13.10 1.59
CA PRO A 150 14.63 13.78 1.01
C PRO A 150 14.36 13.30 -0.41
N VAL A 151 13.07 13.28 -0.77
CA VAL A 151 12.60 12.87 -2.09
C VAL A 151 12.31 14.10 -2.93
N SER A 152 12.95 14.25 -4.09
CA SER A 152 12.67 15.37 -5.00
C SER A 152 11.35 15.14 -5.77
N LYS A 153 10.69 16.23 -6.17
CA LYS A 153 9.50 16.17 -7.04
C LYS A 153 9.79 15.41 -8.33
N ARG A 154 10.99 15.64 -8.91
CA ARG A 154 11.43 14.92 -10.13
C ARG A 154 11.49 13.42 -9.90
N LEU A 155 12.02 12.97 -8.75
CA LEU A 155 12.07 11.54 -8.42
C LEU A 155 10.64 10.96 -8.30
N ILE A 156 9.72 11.67 -7.63
CA ILE A 156 8.32 11.23 -7.53
C ILE A 156 7.72 11.05 -8.93
N VAL A 157 7.82 12.06 -9.79
CA VAL A 157 7.22 12.01 -11.13
C VAL A 157 7.84 10.89 -11.97
N VAL A 158 9.16 10.88 -12.11
CA VAL A 158 9.85 9.95 -13.02
C VAL A 158 9.71 8.50 -12.51
N ALA A 159 9.94 8.26 -11.21
CA ALA A 159 9.84 6.92 -10.66
C ALA A 159 8.40 6.37 -10.75
N THR A 160 7.38 7.19 -10.47
CA THR A 160 5.98 6.74 -10.55
C THR A 160 5.57 6.44 -11.99
N LEU A 161 5.95 7.28 -12.96
CA LEU A 161 5.66 7.04 -14.38
C LEU A 161 6.35 5.76 -14.87
N LEU A 162 7.64 5.59 -14.59
CA LEU A 162 8.38 4.39 -15.00
C LEU A 162 7.85 3.12 -14.32
N LEU A 163 7.53 3.21 -13.03
CA LEU A 163 6.95 2.09 -12.29
C LEU A 163 5.61 1.67 -12.90
N ASN A 164 4.70 2.61 -13.12
CA ASN A 164 3.39 2.31 -13.71
C ASN A 164 3.49 1.82 -15.16
N LEU A 165 4.47 2.32 -15.95
CA LEU A 165 4.74 1.80 -17.27
C LEU A 165 5.18 0.32 -17.21
N ALA A 166 6.08 -0.02 -16.29
CA ALA A 166 6.49 -1.41 -16.08
C ALA A 166 5.29 -2.28 -15.65
N LEU A 167 4.41 -1.77 -14.76
CA LEU A 167 3.19 -2.48 -14.35
C LEU A 167 2.21 -2.68 -15.52
N VAL A 168 2.08 -1.73 -16.45
CA VAL A 168 1.28 -1.89 -17.66
C VAL A 168 1.83 -3.06 -18.50
N ILE A 169 3.14 -3.11 -18.71
CA ILE A 169 3.78 -4.19 -19.49
C ILE A 169 3.53 -5.54 -18.81
N VAL A 170 3.78 -5.63 -17.51
CA VAL A 170 3.54 -6.87 -16.74
C VAL A 170 2.08 -7.29 -16.80
N ASN A 171 1.13 -6.38 -16.60
CA ASN A 171 -0.30 -6.70 -16.69
C ASN A 171 -0.71 -7.24 -18.06
N GLN A 172 -0.11 -6.75 -19.14
CA GLN A 172 -0.39 -7.25 -20.48
C GLN A 172 0.18 -8.66 -20.71
N THR A 173 1.33 -8.98 -20.11
CA THR A 173 1.99 -10.28 -20.29
C THR A 173 1.36 -11.40 -19.47
N ILE A 174 0.94 -11.13 -18.23
CA ILE A 174 0.45 -12.16 -17.29
C ILE A 174 -1.04 -12.07 -16.98
N GLY A 175 -1.77 -11.14 -17.59
CA GLY A 175 -3.21 -10.98 -17.37
C GLY A 175 -3.58 -10.33 -16.02
N GLY A 176 -2.62 -9.78 -15.28
CA GLY A 176 -2.84 -9.15 -13.96
C GLY A 176 -3.55 -7.80 -14.00
N ASN A 177 -3.85 -7.27 -12.80
CA ASN A 177 -4.38 -5.91 -12.60
C ASN A 177 -3.53 -5.14 -11.56
N TYR A 178 -2.21 -5.30 -11.62
CA TYR A 178 -1.30 -4.61 -10.73
C TYR A 178 -1.41 -3.10 -10.88
N GLY A 179 -1.40 -2.40 -9.75
CA GLY A 179 -1.59 -0.95 -9.71
C GLY A 179 -2.97 -0.47 -10.16
N MET A 180 -3.96 -1.37 -10.31
CA MET A 180 -5.32 -1.06 -10.83
C MET A 180 -5.31 -0.42 -12.24
N LEU A 181 -4.30 -0.73 -13.06
CA LEU A 181 -4.10 -0.12 -14.37
C LEU A 181 -4.94 -0.78 -15.49
N LYS A 182 -5.42 -2.02 -15.26
CA LYS A 182 -6.30 -2.72 -16.22
C LYS A 182 -7.78 -2.47 -15.90
N HIS A 183 -8.16 -2.64 -14.65
CA HIS A 183 -9.52 -2.40 -14.14
C HIS A 183 -9.43 -1.30 -13.08
N THR A 184 -9.45 -0.05 -13.54
CA THR A 184 -9.35 1.14 -12.67
C THR A 184 -10.75 1.51 -12.21
N PRO A 185 -11.01 1.63 -10.88
CA PRO A 185 -12.28 2.16 -10.37
C PRO A 185 -12.62 3.53 -11.01
N PHE A 186 -13.90 3.83 -11.16
CA PHE A 186 -14.45 5.08 -11.68
C PHE A 186 -14.21 5.37 -13.18
N ILE A 187 -13.26 4.73 -13.84
CA ILE A 187 -12.92 4.94 -15.26
C ILE A 187 -12.87 3.62 -16.03
N MET A 188 -13.71 2.65 -15.66
CA MET A 188 -13.86 1.39 -16.39
C MET A 188 -14.31 1.67 -17.84
N GLY A 189 -13.77 0.89 -18.80
CA GLY A 189 -14.12 1.06 -20.22
C GLY A 189 -13.28 2.09 -20.98
N THR A 190 -12.50 2.94 -20.29
CA THR A 190 -11.60 3.90 -20.97
C THR A 190 -10.35 3.22 -21.55
N PRO A 191 -9.68 3.84 -22.54
CA PRO A 191 -8.42 3.34 -23.10
C PRO A 191 -7.32 3.19 -22.03
N LEU A 192 -6.41 2.25 -22.26
CA LEU A 192 -5.30 1.96 -21.34
C LEU A 192 -4.43 3.20 -21.04
N LEU A 193 -4.17 4.03 -22.04
CA LEU A 193 -3.40 5.28 -21.87
C LEU A 193 -4.08 6.23 -20.89
N VAL A 194 -5.40 6.37 -20.95
CA VAL A 194 -6.18 7.21 -20.03
C VAL A 194 -6.06 6.68 -18.60
N LYS A 195 -6.19 5.36 -18.40
CA LYS A 195 -6.02 4.72 -17.08
C LYS A 195 -4.60 4.92 -16.54
N TYR A 196 -3.58 4.71 -17.39
CA TYR A 196 -2.18 4.93 -17.02
C TYR A 196 -1.94 6.38 -16.57
N LEU A 197 -2.41 7.36 -17.34
CA LEU A 197 -2.23 8.78 -17.01
C LEU A 197 -3.02 9.17 -15.76
N ALA A 198 -4.25 8.69 -15.60
CA ALA A 198 -5.10 8.99 -14.45
C ALA A 198 -4.52 8.40 -13.15
N VAL A 199 -4.16 7.13 -13.14
CA VAL A 199 -3.58 6.46 -11.95
C VAL A 199 -2.22 7.07 -11.60
N SER A 200 -1.36 7.27 -12.61
CA SER A 200 -0.04 7.88 -12.39
C SER A 200 -0.16 9.32 -11.90
N GLY A 201 -1.01 10.12 -12.53
CA GLY A 201 -1.27 11.51 -12.17
C GLY A 201 -1.83 11.65 -10.76
N ALA A 202 -2.84 10.86 -10.41
CA ALA A 202 -3.43 10.86 -9.08
C ALA A 202 -2.37 10.51 -8.01
N LEU A 203 -1.60 9.44 -8.21
CA LEU A 203 -0.56 9.04 -7.27
C LEU A 203 0.54 10.10 -7.14
N ILE A 204 1.01 10.68 -8.24
CA ILE A 204 2.00 11.76 -8.25
C ILE A 204 1.49 12.98 -7.48
N ILE A 205 0.26 13.43 -7.75
CA ILE A 205 -0.34 14.60 -7.09
C ILE A 205 -0.42 14.37 -5.58
N LEU A 206 -0.96 13.22 -5.14
CA LEU A 206 -1.10 12.90 -3.73
C LEU A 206 0.27 12.79 -3.03
N MET A 207 1.27 12.18 -3.67
CA MET A 207 2.63 12.09 -3.13
C MET A 207 3.30 13.47 -3.03
N ILE A 208 3.06 14.38 -3.99
CA ILE A 208 3.59 15.75 -3.94
C ILE A 208 2.90 16.56 -2.85
N ILE A 209 1.59 16.40 -2.66
CA ILE A 209 0.83 17.04 -1.57
C ILE A 209 1.39 16.56 -0.22
N MET A 210 1.55 15.24 -0.05
CA MET A 210 2.15 14.67 1.16
C MET A 210 3.56 15.21 1.41
N LYS A 211 4.41 15.25 0.38
CA LYS A 211 5.75 15.83 0.46
C LYS A 211 5.74 17.29 0.94
N LYS A 212 4.87 18.12 0.37
CA LYS A 212 4.74 19.52 0.79
C LYS A 212 4.31 19.64 2.26
N GLY A 213 3.36 18.82 2.68
CA GLY A 213 2.94 18.78 4.08
C GLY A 213 4.09 18.39 5.03
N LEU A 214 4.93 17.45 4.63
CA LEU A 214 6.12 17.06 5.40
C LEU A 214 7.14 18.20 5.50
N GLU A 215 7.42 18.89 4.41
CA GLU A 215 8.36 20.03 4.40
C GLU A 215 7.89 21.16 5.31
N GLN A 216 6.60 21.53 5.25
CA GLN A 216 6.01 22.53 6.15
C GLN A 216 6.03 22.12 7.62
N PHE A 217 5.85 20.82 7.90
CA PHE A 217 5.93 20.29 9.25
C PHE A 217 7.36 20.36 9.80
N GLU A 218 8.37 20.03 8.98
CA GLU A 218 9.79 20.10 9.36
C GLU A 218 10.30 21.51 9.58
N GLU A 219 9.77 22.51 8.87
CA GLU A 219 10.11 23.92 9.09
C GLU A 219 9.55 24.46 10.42
N LYS A 220 8.46 23.85 10.91
CA LYS A 220 7.76 24.35 12.11
C LYS A 220 8.24 23.71 13.42
N TYR A 221 8.85 22.52 13.36
CA TYR A 221 9.30 21.74 14.51
C TYR A 221 10.73 21.23 14.34
#